data_486e53ebb90bac1d9eeabbc9c4cb0dd6
#
_entry.id   486e53ebb90bac1d9eeabbc9c4cb0dd6
#
_cell.length_a   1.000
_cell.length_b   1.000
_cell.length_c   1.000
_cell.angle_alpha   90.00
_cell.angle_beta   90.00
_cell.angle_gamma   90.00
#
_symmetry.space_group_name_H-M   'P 1'
#
loop_
_entity.id
_entity.type
_entity.pdbx_description
1 polymer ?
#
loop_
_entity_poly.entity_id
_entity_poly.type
_entity_poly.pdbx_seq_one_letter_code
_entity_poly.pdbx_strand_id
1 'polypeptide(L)'
;NEVGLYMDARDRLWGVENGRDTLTDSGTDIHNGNPGEEVNLVDGTGASYYGYSACYSEFQRTGGLGAGTQWADTTLDAAELKTDAWCRDPANVHPPVFAMPAHWAPLGIVEYQGSQLPIGHDLVVASHGSWNSDNPVGRVVARLHRSGDAVTSYEVIVGERGPDGALRQGQWNARPVDVREAADGTLYFSDDLGGRVFKITYRK
;
A
#
# COMPACT_ATOMS: atom_id res chain seq x y z
N ASN A 1 -7.53 1.40 -9.21
CA ASN A 1 -7.06 2.63 -8.52
C ASN A 1 -5.54 2.58 -8.22
N GLU A 2 -4.79 1.96 -9.13
CA GLU A 2 -3.32 1.95 -9.08
C GLU A 2 -2.79 3.39 -9.23
N VAL A 3 -2.00 3.82 -8.26
CA VAL A 3 -1.48 5.20 -8.21
C VAL A 3 0.03 5.23 -8.48
N GLY A 4 0.79 4.34 -7.86
CA GLY A 4 2.22 4.21 -8.07
C GLY A 4 2.57 2.97 -8.87
N LEU A 5 3.46 3.11 -9.84
CA LEU A 5 3.93 2.01 -10.68
C LEU A 5 5.46 1.98 -10.72
N TYR A 6 6.02 0.78 -10.70
CA TYR A 6 7.46 0.56 -10.80
C TYR A 6 7.78 -0.70 -11.61
N MET A 7 8.64 -0.54 -12.62
CA MET A 7 9.18 -1.67 -13.36
C MET A 7 10.49 -2.12 -12.71
N ASP A 8 10.53 -3.35 -12.23
CA ASP A 8 11.74 -3.89 -11.61
C ASP A 8 12.80 -4.38 -12.63
N ALA A 9 13.97 -4.74 -12.15
CA ALA A 9 15.08 -5.18 -12.99
C ALA A 9 14.82 -6.51 -13.74
N ARG A 10 13.69 -7.16 -13.49
CA ARG A 10 13.25 -8.39 -14.17
C ARG A 10 12.07 -8.14 -15.11
N ASP A 11 11.83 -6.88 -15.48
CA ASP A 11 10.70 -6.44 -16.31
C ASP A 11 9.33 -6.80 -15.73
N ARG A 12 9.19 -6.79 -14.39
CA ARG A 12 7.91 -6.99 -13.71
C ARG A 12 7.37 -5.66 -13.24
N LEU A 13 6.10 -5.43 -13.53
CA LEU A 13 5.41 -4.20 -13.15
C LEU A 13 4.77 -4.38 -11.76
N TRP A 14 5.24 -3.61 -10.80
CA TRP A 14 4.67 -3.49 -9.47
C TRP A 14 3.76 -2.28 -9.39
N GLY A 15 2.63 -2.44 -8.72
CA GLY A 15 1.69 -1.37 -8.46
C GLY A 15 1.37 -1.22 -6.99
N VAL A 16 0.95 -0.02 -6.61
CA VAL A 16 0.32 0.24 -5.32
C VAL A 16 -1.04 0.88 -5.55
N GLU A 17 -2.05 0.28 -4.95
CA GLU A 17 -3.44 0.69 -5.10
C GLU A 17 -3.98 1.29 -3.81
N ASN A 18 -4.70 2.41 -3.95
CA ASN A 18 -5.47 2.99 -2.86
C ASN A 18 -6.87 2.39 -2.83
N GLY A 19 -7.25 1.90 -1.67
CA GLY A 19 -8.58 1.37 -1.42
C GLY A 19 -9.66 2.45 -1.40
N ARG A 20 -10.89 2.02 -1.21
CA ARG A 20 -12.06 2.88 -1.16
C ARG A 20 -12.22 3.55 0.21
N ASP A 21 -12.57 4.82 0.22
CA ASP A 21 -12.96 5.54 1.44
C ASP A 21 -14.39 5.22 1.88
N THR A 22 -14.69 5.45 3.16
CA THR A 22 -16.03 5.33 3.76
C THR A 22 -16.69 3.96 3.54
N LEU A 23 -15.90 2.90 3.58
CA LEU A 23 -16.36 1.54 3.31
C LEU A 23 -17.33 1.07 4.39
N THR A 24 -18.49 0.56 3.94
CA THR A 24 -19.44 -0.16 4.79
C THR A 24 -19.69 -1.56 4.23
N ASP A 25 -19.90 -2.53 5.12
CA ASP A 25 -20.26 -3.88 4.75
C ASP A 25 -21.67 -4.18 5.31
N SER A 26 -22.62 -4.42 4.41
CA SER A 26 -24.01 -4.72 4.78
C SER A 26 -24.59 -3.70 5.79
N GLY A 27 -24.26 -2.42 5.62
CA GLY A 27 -24.68 -1.33 6.48
C GLY A 27 -23.87 -1.15 7.76
N THR A 28 -22.86 -1.97 8.00
CA THR A 28 -21.91 -1.81 9.11
C THR A 28 -20.70 -1.02 8.63
N ASP A 29 -20.37 0.03 9.34
CA ASP A 29 -19.15 0.81 9.08
C ASP A 29 -17.90 0.01 9.45
N ILE A 30 -17.04 -0.21 8.47
CA ILE A 30 -15.77 -0.94 8.63
C ILE A 30 -14.57 -0.14 8.15
N HIS A 31 -14.78 1.15 7.80
CA HIS A 31 -13.78 1.95 7.10
C HIS A 31 -12.45 2.11 7.85
N ASN A 32 -12.44 2.19 9.18
CA ASN A 32 -11.19 2.40 9.93
C ASN A 32 -10.16 1.26 9.78
N GLY A 33 -10.63 0.05 9.56
CA GLY A 33 -9.78 -1.13 9.43
C GLY A 33 -9.74 -1.73 8.03
N ASN A 34 -10.52 -1.17 7.09
CA ASN A 34 -10.67 -1.66 5.71
C ASN A 34 -11.04 -0.52 4.75
N PRO A 35 -10.79 -0.69 3.45
CA PRO A 35 -10.02 -1.80 2.87
C PRO A 35 -8.54 -1.72 3.24
N GLY A 36 -7.82 -2.83 3.05
CA GLY A 36 -6.36 -2.80 2.93
C GLY A 36 -5.96 -2.10 1.65
N GLU A 37 -4.88 -1.34 1.71
CA GLU A 37 -4.20 -0.85 0.51
C GLU A 37 -3.44 -2.00 -0.14
N GLU A 38 -3.32 -2.02 -1.46
CA GLU A 38 -2.78 -3.17 -2.15
C GLU A 38 -1.38 -2.93 -2.71
N VAL A 39 -0.57 -3.99 -2.67
CA VAL A 39 0.61 -4.13 -3.51
C VAL A 39 0.30 -5.19 -4.53
N ASN A 40 0.36 -4.82 -5.80
CA ASN A 40 0.02 -5.69 -6.91
C ASN A 40 1.26 -5.98 -7.77
N LEU A 41 1.39 -7.23 -8.20
CA LEU A 41 2.27 -7.60 -9.29
C LEU A 41 1.41 -7.67 -10.55
N VAL A 42 1.54 -6.63 -11.39
CA VAL A 42 0.68 -6.46 -12.55
C VAL A 42 1.12 -7.39 -13.66
N ASP A 43 0.25 -8.29 -14.08
CA ASP A 43 0.56 -9.11 -15.23
C ASP A 43 0.49 -8.30 -16.53
N GLY A 44 1.41 -8.54 -17.44
CA GLY A 44 1.54 -7.78 -18.68
C GLY A 44 0.51 -8.14 -19.75
N THR A 45 -0.52 -8.96 -19.44
CA THR A 45 -1.48 -9.44 -20.43
C THR A 45 -2.56 -8.41 -20.78
N GLY A 46 -2.71 -7.38 -19.94
CA GLY A 46 -3.62 -6.25 -20.16
C GLY A 46 -5.11 -6.55 -19.96
N ALA A 47 -5.43 -7.77 -19.47
CA ALA A 47 -6.80 -8.20 -19.24
C ALA A 47 -7.11 -8.42 -17.74
N SER A 48 -6.15 -8.18 -16.84
CA SER A 48 -6.26 -8.48 -15.44
C SER A 48 -7.06 -7.42 -14.67
N TYR A 49 -7.92 -7.88 -13.78
CA TYR A 49 -8.72 -7.03 -12.91
C TYR A 49 -8.34 -7.28 -11.46
N TYR A 50 -8.01 -6.23 -10.73
CA TYR A 50 -7.49 -6.29 -9.36
C TYR A 50 -8.53 -5.93 -8.28
N GLY A 51 -9.80 -5.83 -8.66
CA GLY A 51 -10.94 -5.75 -7.74
C GLY A 51 -11.60 -4.39 -7.64
N TYR A 52 -10.84 -3.31 -7.62
CA TYR A 52 -11.42 -1.97 -7.50
C TYR A 52 -12.30 -1.61 -8.73
N SER A 53 -13.50 -1.13 -8.55
CA SER A 53 -14.21 -0.71 -7.34
C SER A 53 -15.18 -1.78 -6.77
N ALA A 54 -15.39 -2.89 -7.48
CA ALA A 54 -16.43 -3.86 -7.14
C ALA A 54 -16.04 -4.80 -5.99
N CYS A 55 -14.75 -4.96 -5.76
CA CYS A 55 -14.20 -5.74 -4.65
C CYS A 55 -13.21 -4.89 -3.85
N TYR A 56 -12.97 -5.30 -2.61
CA TYR A 56 -11.96 -4.68 -1.75
C TYR A 56 -11.14 -5.76 -1.03
N SER A 57 -9.89 -5.44 -0.75
CA SER A 57 -9.02 -6.28 0.07
C SER A 57 -9.31 -6.11 1.56
N GLU A 58 -9.44 -7.22 2.26
CA GLU A 58 -9.47 -7.23 3.72
C GLU A 58 -8.13 -6.80 4.31
N PHE A 59 -8.17 -5.98 5.38
CA PHE A 59 -7.03 -5.79 6.25
C PHE A 59 -7.35 -6.19 7.69
N GLN A 60 -8.38 -5.57 8.30
CA GLN A 60 -8.87 -5.92 9.63
C GLN A 60 -10.39 -6.00 9.62
N ARG A 61 -10.93 -7.18 9.40
CA ARG A 61 -12.38 -7.42 9.34
C ARG A 61 -12.81 -8.40 10.42
N THR A 62 -13.80 -8.02 11.21
CA THR A 62 -14.43 -8.95 12.15
C THR A 62 -15.10 -10.09 11.39
N GLY A 63 -14.74 -11.32 11.71
CA GLY A 63 -15.21 -12.50 10.96
C GLY A 63 -14.60 -12.65 9.57
N GLY A 64 -13.48 -11.96 9.31
CA GLY A 64 -12.74 -12.04 8.05
C GLY A 64 -11.97 -13.34 7.87
N LEU A 65 -11.35 -13.47 6.71
CA LEU A 65 -10.56 -14.65 6.31
C LEU A 65 -9.05 -14.36 6.30
N GLY A 66 -8.67 -13.12 6.52
CA GLY A 66 -7.28 -12.65 6.59
C GLY A 66 -6.95 -11.58 5.55
N ALA A 67 -5.93 -10.79 5.87
CA ALA A 67 -5.50 -9.67 5.04
C ALA A 67 -5.20 -10.11 3.59
N GLY A 68 -5.67 -9.32 2.61
CA GLY A 68 -5.59 -9.61 1.19
C GLY A 68 -6.75 -10.44 0.63
N THR A 69 -7.65 -10.96 1.49
CA THR A 69 -8.86 -11.63 1.00
C THR A 69 -9.79 -10.62 0.32
N GLN A 70 -10.27 -10.96 -0.86
CA GLN A 70 -11.17 -10.11 -1.63
C GLN A 70 -12.63 -10.30 -1.17
N TRP A 71 -13.32 -9.18 -0.95
CA TRP A 71 -14.73 -9.11 -0.57
C TRP A 71 -15.49 -8.20 -1.52
N ALA A 72 -16.77 -8.47 -1.72
CA ALA A 72 -17.60 -7.63 -2.55
C ALA A 72 -17.92 -6.30 -1.85
N ASP A 73 -17.85 -5.19 -2.58
CA ASP A 73 -18.33 -3.90 -2.10
C ASP A 73 -19.85 -3.86 -2.19
N THR A 74 -20.52 -3.94 -1.03
CA THR A 74 -21.98 -3.98 -0.94
C THR A 74 -22.66 -2.62 -1.08
N THR A 75 -21.89 -1.55 -1.31
CA THR A 75 -22.40 -0.18 -1.45
C THR A 75 -22.63 0.25 -2.89
N LEU A 76 -22.22 -0.58 -3.84
CA LEU A 76 -22.41 -0.31 -5.26
C LEU A 76 -23.88 -0.49 -5.70
N ASP A 77 -24.25 0.13 -6.80
CA ASP A 77 -25.53 -0.07 -7.43
C ASP A 77 -25.73 -1.53 -7.84
N ALA A 78 -26.99 -1.98 -7.84
CA ALA A 78 -27.33 -3.38 -8.09
C ALA A 78 -26.78 -3.96 -9.41
N ALA A 79 -26.56 -3.11 -10.41
CA ALA A 79 -26.00 -3.52 -11.70
C ALA A 79 -24.47 -3.82 -11.62
N GLU A 80 -23.78 -3.27 -10.63
CA GLU A 80 -22.32 -3.40 -10.44
C GLU A 80 -21.97 -4.37 -9.32
N LEU A 81 -22.93 -4.71 -8.48
CA LEU A 81 -22.74 -5.61 -7.34
C LEU A 81 -22.15 -6.95 -7.79
N LYS A 82 -21.14 -7.38 -7.04
CA LYS A 82 -20.57 -8.72 -7.14
C LYS A 82 -20.90 -9.50 -5.86
N THR A 83 -20.57 -10.77 -5.87
CA THR A 83 -20.62 -11.61 -4.67
C THR A 83 -19.22 -11.81 -4.13
N ASP A 84 -19.11 -12.10 -2.85
CA ASP A 84 -17.83 -12.48 -2.25
C ASP A 84 -17.15 -13.65 -2.97
N ALA A 85 -17.93 -14.64 -3.38
CA ALA A 85 -17.40 -15.77 -4.13
C ALA A 85 -16.81 -15.34 -5.49
N TRP A 86 -17.46 -14.37 -6.15
CA TRP A 86 -16.96 -13.82 -7.41
C TRP A 86 -15.65 -13.04 -7.19
N CYS A 87 -15.57 -12.22 -6.12
CA CYS A 87 -14.37 -11.46 -5.79
C CYS A 87 -13.19 -12.35 -5.38
N ARG A 88 -13.46 -13.50 -4.77
CA ARG A 88 -12.42 -14.48 -4.38
C ARG A 88 -12.03 -15.45 -5.47
N ASP A 89 -12.69 -15.46 -6.61
CA ASP A 89 -12.33 -16.31 -7.74
C ASP A 89 -11.15 -15.66 -8.52
N PRO A 90 -9.97 -16.28 -8.55
CA PRO A 90 -8.82 -15.74 -9.26
C PRO A 90 -9.00 -15.64 -10.78
N ALA A 91 -10.03 -16.28 -11.33
CA ALA A 91 -10.42 -16.10 -12.73
C ALA A 91 -11.10 -14.74 -12.98
N ASN A 92 -11.63 -14.11 -11.94
CA ASN A 92 -12.29 -12.81 -12.00
C ASN A 92 -11.43 -11.68 -11.45
N VAL A 93 -10.77 -11.91 -10.30
CA VAL A 93 -10.00 -10.90 -9.58
C VAL A 93 -8.63 -11.46 -9.21
N HIS A 94 -7.58 -10.78 -9.61
CA HIS A 94 -6.24 -11.08 -9.14
C HIS A 94 -6.07 -10.55 -7.71
N PRO A 95 -5.82 -11.42 -6.72
CA PRO A 95 -5.59 -10.96 -5.37
C PRO A 95 -4.26 -10.19 -5.28
N PRO A 96 -4.14 -9.22 -4.36
CA PRO A 96 -2.88 -8.53 -4.15
C PRO A 96 -1.79 -9.50 -3.66
N VAL A 97 -0.54 -9.20 -3.99
CA VAL A 97 0.59 -9.93 -3.41
C VAL A 97 0.79 -9.57 -1.93
N PHE A 98 0.26 -8.43 -1.52
CA PHE A 98 0.26 -7.99 -0.13
C PHE A 98 -0.81 -6.93 0.14
N ALA A 99 -1.52 -7.05 1.27
CA ALA A 99 -2.39 -5.99 1.78
C ALA A 99 -1.64 -5.19 2.85
N MET A 100 -1.49 -3.89 2.59
CA MET A 100 -0.96 -2.93 3.54
C MET A 100 -2.06 -2.41 4.47
N PRO A 101 -1.71 -1.75 5.60
CA PRO A 101 -2.70 -1.16 6.48
C PRO A 101 -3.65 -0.22 5.76
N ALA A 102 -4.93 -0.26 6.17
CA ALA A 102 -5.97 0.62 5.67
C ALA A 102 -5.57 2.10 5.81
N HIS A 103 -5.93 2.91 4.82
CA HIS A 103 -5.68 4.36 4.79
C HIS A 103 -4.22 4.80 4.82
N TRP A 104 -3.31 3.91 4.51
CA TRP A 104 -1.91 4.31 4.32
C TRP A 104 -1.73 5.18 3.08
N ALA A 105 -2.60 5.06 2.10
CA ALA A 105 -2.58 5.77 0.84
C ALA A 105 -1.19 5.72 0.18
N PRO A 106 -0.72 4.54 -0.25
CA PRO A 106 0.57 4.40 -0.93
C PRO A 106 0.51 5.12 -2.28
N LEU A 107 1.51 5.96 -2.58
CA LEU A 107 1.57 6.73 -3.82
C LEU A 107 2.80 6.41 -4.66
N GLY A 108 3.95 6.23 -4.05
CA GLY A 108 5.20 5.90 -4.73
C GLY A 108 5.75 4.55 -4.31
N ILE A 109 6.33 3.82 -5.25
CA ILE A 109 6.96 2.52 -5.01
C ILE A 109 8.25 2.41 -5.81
N VAL A 110 9.28 1.77 -5.23
CA VAL A 110 10.55 1.44 -5.89
C VAL A 110 11.15 0.16 -5.31
N GLU A 111 11.80 -0.67 -6.12
CA GLU A 111 12.72 -1.69 -5.62
C GLU A 111 14.06 -1.04 -5.30
N TYR A 112 14.55 -1.22 -4.08
CA TYR A 112 15.86 -0.75 -3.71
C TYR A 112 16.94 -1.68 -4.26
N GLN A 113 17.89 -1.14 -5.03
CA GLN A 113 18.99 -1.91 -5.64
C GLN A 113 20.37 -1.50 -5.11
N GLY A 114 20.43 -0.43 -4.32
CA GLY A 114 21.66 0.09 -3.76
C GLY A 114 22.23 -0.75 -2.61
N SER A 115 23.36 -0.30 -2.11
CA SER A 115 24.06 -0.91 -0.96
C SER A 115 24.25 0.04 0.22
N GLN A 116 23.76 1.27 0.15
CA GLN A 116 23.92 2.26 1.21
C GLN A 116 22.99 1.99 2.41
N LEU A 117 21.87 1.34 2.16
CA LEU A 117 20.90 0.97 3.19
C LEU A 117 20.88 -0.55 3.36
N PRO A 118 20.74 -1.08 4.58
CA PRO A 118 20.73 -2.52 4.83
C PRO A 118 19.34 -3.14 4.56
N ILE A 119 18.75 -2.84 3.40
CA ILE A 119 17.39 -3.25 3.07
C ILE A 119 17.30 -4.23 1.88
N GLY A 120 18.44 -4.59 1.27
CA GLY A 120 18.48 -5.56 0.17
C GLY A 120 17.62 -5.13 -1.02
N HIS A 121 17.08 -6.08 -1.76
CA HIS A 121 16.21 -5.86 -2.92
C HIS A 121 14.72 -5.82 -2.55
N ASP A 122 14.39 -5.26 -1.40
CA ASP A 122 13.02 -5.08 -0.97
C ASP A 122 12.36 -3.89 -1.67
N LEU A 123 11.03 -3.85 -1.64
CA LEU A 123 10.28 -2.71 -2.12
C LEU A 123 10.25 -1.62 -1.03
N VAL A 124 10.26 -0.37 -1.47
CA VAL A 124 10.10 0.79 -0.60
C VAL A 124 8.91 1.58 -1.10
N VAL A 125 8.01 1.93 -0.18
CA VAL A 125 6.74 2.60 -0.49
C VAL A 125 6.65 3.92 0.26
N ALA A 126 6.26 4.98 -0.44
CA ALA A 126 5.88 6.25 0.14
C ALA A 126 4.38 6.25 0.45
N SER A 127 4.03 6.39 1.72
CA SER A 127 2.66 6.35 2.23
C SER A 127 2.22 7.73 2.68
N HIS A 128 1.26 8.31 1.94
CA HIS A 128 0.79 9.69 2.11
C HIS A 128 -0.04 9.89 3.39
N GLY A 129 -0.72 8.84 3.81
CA GLY A 129 -1.52 8.81 5.02
C GLY A 129 -2.96 9.26 4.83
N SER A 130 -3.72 9.04 5.89
CA SER A 130 -5.18 9.12 5.89
C SER A 130 -5.74 10.53 5.93
N TRP A 131 -6.88 10.70 5.29
CA TRP A 131 -7.86 11.73 5.59
C TRP A 131 -9.20 11.11 6.08
N ASN A 132 -9.45 9.87 5.75
CA ASN A 132 -10.68 9.12 6.06
C ASN A 132 -10.42 8.03 7.10
N SER A 133 -9.82 8.40 8.23
CA SER A 133 -9.62 7.52 9.38
C SER A 133 -9.78 8.30 10.66
N ASP A 134 -10.49 7.76 11.63
CA ASP A 134 -10.67 8.38 12.95
C ASP A 134 -9.34 8.54 13.69
N ASN A 135 -8.42 7.63 13.44
CA ASN A 135 -7.05 7.70 13.95
C ASN A 135 -6.08 7.92 12.78
N PRO A 136 -5.32 9.02 12.76
CA PRO A 136 -4.36 9.25 11.70
C PRO A 136 -3.36 8.11 11.54
N VAL A 137 -3.21 7.59 10.30
CA VAL A 137 -2.27 6.52 9.94
C VAL A 137 -1.47 6.91 8.71
N GLY A 138 -0.52 6.07 8.30
CA GLY A 138 0.38 6.40 7.20
C GLY A 138 1.32 7.55 7.53
N ARG A 139 1.61 8.42 6.56
CA ARG A 139 2.65 9.46 6.62
C ARG A 139 4.01 8.88 6.95
N VAL A 140 4.36 7.83 6.25
CA VAL A 140 5.60 7.08 6.48
C VAL A 140 6.25 6.69 5.16
N VAL A 141 7.54 6.34 5.21
CA VAL A 141 8.15 5.50 4.19
C VAL A 141 8.33 4.11 4.79
N ALA A 142 7.85 3.11 4.10
CA ALA A 142 7.90 1.73 4.55
C ALA A 142 8.73 0.86 3.61
N ARG A 143 9.44 -0.10 4.20
CA ARG A 143 10.07 -1.21 3.54
C ARG A 143 9.10 -2.38 3.53
N LEU A 144 8.94 -3.02 2.38
CA LEU A 144 8.18 -4.25 2.23
C LEU A 144 9.15 -5.40 1.98
N HIS A 145 9.21 -6.33 2.92
CA HIS A 145 10.12 -7.47 2.85
C HIS A 145 9.68 -8.44 1.75
N ARG A 146 10.56 -8.69 0.81
CA ARG A 146 10.27 -9.48 -0.38
C ARG A 146 10.96 -10.83 -0.36
N SER A 147 10.24 -11.86 -0.81
CA SER A 147 10.77 -13.19 -1.11
C SER A 147 10.30 -13.62 -2.50
N GLY A 148 11.13 -13.40 -3.51
CA GLY A 148 10.74 -13.58 -4.90
C GLY A 148 9.63 -12.60 -5.32
N ASP A 149 8.47 -13.12 -5.66
CA ASP A 149 7.30 -12.36 -6.09
C ASP A 149 6.33 -12.07 -4.92
N ALA A 150 6.57 -12.65 -3.76
CA ALA A 150 5.76 -12.43 -2.58
C ALA A 150 6.32 -11.30 -1.72
N VAL A 151 5.43 -10.52 -1.11
CA VAL A 151 5.72 -9.63 0.01
C VAL A 151 5.26 -10.33 1.28
N THR A 152 6.13 -10.43 2.28
CA THR A 152 5.88 -11.24 3.49
C THR A 152 5.56 -10.41 4.72
N SER A 153 6.03 -9.18 4.78
CA SER A 153 5.82 -8.25 5.90
C SER A 153 6.23 -6.84 5.51
N TYR A 154 5.98 -5.89 6.39
CA TYR A 154 6.45 -4.51 6.23
C TYR A 154 7.15 -4.00 7.49
N GLU A 155 7.97 -2.97 7.31
CA GLU A 155 8.64 -2.22 8.36
C GLU A 155 8.58 -0.73 8.04
N VAL A 156 8.18 0.11 8.99
CA VAL A 156 8.28 1.57 8.84
C VAL A 156 9.74 1.98 9.04
N ILE A 157 10.36 2.53 8.01
CA ILE A 157 11.77 2.95 8.04
C ILE A 157 11.95 4.46 8.20
N VAL A 158 10.94 5.26 7.83
CA VAL A 158 10.93 6.72 8.03
C VAL A 158 9.53 7.15 8.46
N GLY A 159 9.48 7.99 9.49
CA GLY A 159 8.26 8.55 10.04
C GLY A 159 8.57 9.53 11.17
N GLU A 160 7.55 10.04 11.84
CA GLU A 160 7.75 10.87 13.04
C GLU A 160 8.34 10.02 14.17
N ARG A 161 9.37 10.53 14.81
CA ARG A 161 9.96 9.87 15.97
C ARG A 161 9.33 10.41 17.26
N GLY A 162 8.68 9.51 17.98
CA GLY A 162 8.13 9.85 19.29
C GLY A 162 9.21 10.10 20.36
N PRO A 163 8.83 10.61 21.54
CA PRO A 163 9.75 10.84 22.66
C PRO A 163 10.46 9.57 23.16
N ASP A 164 9.84 8.42 22.97
CA ASP A 164 10.35 7.08 23.26
C ASP A 164 11.31 6.53 22.19
N GLY A 165 11.53 7.30 21.12
CA GLY A 165 12.35 6.91 19.99
C GLY A 165 11.66 6.02 18.95
N ALA A 166 10.44 5.54 19.20
CA ALA A 166 9.66 4.76 18.24
C ALA A 166 9.15 5.62 17.09
N LEU A 167 9.07 5.03 15.89
CA LEU A 167 8.43 5.69 14.75
C LEU A 167 6.90 5.64 14.91
N ARG A 168 6.27 6.78 14.71
CA ARG A 168 4.82 6.97 14.79
C ARG A 168 4.22 7.20 13.42
N GLN A 169 2.99 6.78 13.27
CA GLN A 169 2.22 6.96 12.05
C GLN A 169 1.22 8.11 12.17
N GLY A 170 0.87 8.71 11.04
CA GLY A 170 -0.25 9.65 10.91
C GLY A 170 -0.03 11.04 11.49
N GLN A 171 0.98 11.26 12.30
CA GLN A 171 1.21 12.52 13.00
C GLN A 171 2.40 13.33 12.47
N TRP A 172 3.18 12.74 11.57
CA TRP A 172 4.36 13.38 11.01
C TRP A 172 4.00 14.65 10.23
N ASN A 173 4.82 15.71 10.41
CA ASN A 173 4.69 16.96 9.64
C ASN A 173 5.36 16.84 8.26
N ALA A 174 5.16 15.71 7.61
CA ALA A 174 5.47 15.42 6.22
C ALA A 174 4.45 14.41 5.68
N ARG A 175 4.16 14.50 4.39
CA ARG A 175 3.29 13.56 3.67
C ARG A 175 4.07 13.02 2.48
N PRO A 176 4.69 11.83 2.61
CA PRO A 176 5.43 11.22 1.52
C PRO A 176 4.55 10.95 0.31
N VAL A 177 5.02 11.32 -0.88
CA VAL A 177 4.30 11.15 -2.15
C VAL A 177 5.00 10.14 -3.04
N ASP A 178 6.26 10.40 -3.38
CA ASP A 178 7.02 9.52 -4.25
C ASP A 178 8.36 9.17 -3.60
N VAL A 179 8.87 7.99 -3.92
CA VAL A 179 10.17 7.52 -3.46
C VAL A 179 10.99 7.05 -4.66
N ARG A 180 12.25 7.50 -4.73
CA ARG A 180 13.16 7.19 -5.83
C ARG A 180 14.55 6.86 -5.32
N GLU A 181 15.19 5.92 -5.98
CA GLU A 181 16.59 5.62 -5.81
C GLU A 181 17.43 6.38 -6.83
N ALA A 182 18.45 7.07 -6.36
CA ALA A 182 19.44 7.72 -7.22
C ALA A 182 20.51 6.72 -7.67
N ALA A 183 21.27 7.09 -8.69
CA ALA A 183 22.31 6.23 -9.27
C ALA A 183 23.41 5.80 -8.27
N ASP A 184 23.58 6.55 -7.18
CA ASP A 184 24.51 6.22 -6.10
C ASP A 184 23.93 5.31 -5.01
N GLY A 185 22.67 4.84 -5.17
CA GLY A 185 21.95 4.03 -4.19
C GLY A 185 21.34 4.84 -3.04
N THR A 186 21.32 6.16 -3.12
CA THR A 186 20.63 7.00 -2.15
C THR A 186 19.13 7.00 -2.43
N LEU A 187 18.29 6.80 -1.40
CA LEU A 187 16.86 7.00 -1.50
C LEU A 187 16.46 8.45 -1.18
N TYR A 188 15.56 8.96 -1.99
CA TYR A 188 14.89 10.25 -1.77
C TYR A 188 13.38 10.03 -1.76
N PHE A 189 12.65 10.86 -1.00
CA PHE A 189 11.21 10.94 -1.13
C PHE A 189 10.75 12.39 -1.13
N SER A 190 9.65 12.66 -1.83
CA SER A 190 9.00 13.96 -1.86
C SER A 190 7.91 14.07 -0.80
N ASP A 191 7.67 15.28 -0.33
CA ASP A 191 6.68 15.67 0.68
C ASP A 191 5.89 16.86 0.16
N ASP A 192 4.59 16.69 -0.07
CA ASP A 192 3.72 17.74 -0.59
C ASP A 192 3.21 18.69 0.49
N LEU A 193 3.12 18.22 1.75
CA LEU A 193 2.67 19.07 2.85
C LEU A 193 3.64 20.23 3.12
N GLY A 194 4.93 19.95 3.04
CA GLY A 194 5.97 20.95 3.31
C GLY A 194 6.70 21.44 2.06
N GLY A 195 6.38 20.92 0.86
CA GLY A 195 7.10 21.26 -0.36
C GLY A 195 8.58 20.89 -0.31
N ARG A 196 8.91 19.71 0.23
CA ARG A 196 10.28 19.29 0.52
C ARG A 196 10.65 18.00 -0.21
N VAL A 197 11.96 17.79 -0.36
CA VAL A 197 12.53 16.49 -0.74
C VAL A 197 13.48 16.08 0.37
N PHE A 198 13.30 14.86 0.85
CA PHE A 198 14.12 14.28 1.90
C PHE A 198 15.09 13.24 1.33
N LYS A 199 16.28 13.19 1.93
CA LYS A 199 17.28 12.15 1.70
C LYS A 199 17.25 11.15 2.85
N ILE A 200 17.19 9.86 2.53
CA ILE A 200 17.28 8.78 3.52
C ILE A 200 18.74 8.35 3.63
N THR A 201 19.25 8.36 4.85
CA THR A 201 20.63 7.92 5.16
C THR A 201 20.61 6.94 6.32
N TYR A 202 21.49 5.93 6.25
CA TYR A 202 21.71 5.00 7.35
C TYR A 202 22.90 5.46 8.20
N ARG A 203 22.70 5.53 9.49
CA ARG A 203 23.80 5.73 10.45
C ARG A 203 23.97 4.44 11.25
N LYS A 204 25.17 3.89 11.19
CA LYS A 204 25.58 2.76 12.05
C LYS A 204 25.67 3.21 13.50
#